data_c807310ba0304876e377e99ec83be66c
#
_entry.id   c807310ba0304876e377e99ec83be66c
#
_cell.length_a   1.000
_cell.length_b   1.000
_cell.length_c   1.000
_cell.angle_alpha   90.00
_cell.angle_beta   90.00
_cell.angle_gamma   90.00
#
_symmetry.space_group_name_H-M   'P 1'
#
loop_
_entity.id
_entity.type
_entity.pdbx_description
1 polymer ?
#
loop_
_entity_poly.entity_id
_entity_poly.type
_entity_poly.pdbx_seq_one_letter_code
_entity_poly.pdbx_strand_id
1 'polypeptide(L)'
;MSISQEINYRLGAIKCAKKYSVKKAAAKYHTSAANIYRWTKILDESGGNHTALANKSRRPHSHPNSHTEAEITLIKNIRRRNPNLGLQDLWIRLRDRGYTRTQPALLKALKRLNMPTNPQTKPSPTCRKSRPYELMHRPGERVQIDVKYVPKDCLSPAFIEKYQSTELYQYTAIDEYSRYRILCGYREYNTYASSLFLCQVVSAFKALDIEVECVQTDNGPEFTKQFIALKENNHSMFEITARRLKVKLKRIKPHTPKHNGKVERSHREDQKLFYSEIIRTNRQITDEEDFRRRLKRHQDKTNNRAMRPLGYLSPRQYLEKYKKNKSR
;
A
#
# COMPACT_ATOMS: atom_id res chain seq x y z
N MET A 1 29.28 34.62 -2.23
CA MET A 1 28.78 35.70 -1.32
C MET A 1 27.43 35.29 -0.80
N SER A 2 27.14 35.59 0.48
CA SER A 2 25.76 35.47 0.97
C SER A 2 24.88 36.59 0.39
N ILE A 3 23.54 36.42 0.40
CA ILE A 3 22.60 37.43 -0.12
C ILE A 3 22.83 38.79 0.57
N SER A 4 23.09 38.80 1.88
CA SER A 4 23.39 40.01 2.65
C SER A 4 24.70 40.67 2.21
N GLN A 5 25.75 39.90 1.92
CA GLN A 5 27.03 40.40 1.42
C GLN A 5 26.87 41.04 0.05
N GLU A 6 26.05 40.46 -0.82
CA GLU A 6 25.79 40.96 -2.16
C GLU A 6 25.00 42.27 -2.14
N ILE A 7 24.00 42.38 -1.29
CA ILE A 7 23.23 43.63 -1.07
C ILE A 7 24.15 44.72 -0.55
N ASN A 8 24.98 44.42 0.48
CA ASN A 8 25.90 45.39 1.05
C ASN A 8 26.97 45.87 0.05
N TYR A 9 27.49 44.97 -0.80
CA TYR A 9 28.40 45.29 -1.88
C TYR A 9 27.78 46.31 -2.88
N ARG A 10 26.53 46.04 -3.33
CA ARG A 10 25.83 46.91 -4.27
C ARG A 10 25.47 48.27 -3.65
N LEU A 11 25.00 48.26 -2.40
CA LEU A 11 24.75 49.50 -1.64
C LEU A 11 26.04 50.33 -1.45
N GLY A 12 27.14 49.68 -1.14
CA GLY A 12 28.43 50.34 -0.97
C GLY A 12 28.89 51.00 -2.28
N ALA A 13 28.70 50.33 -3.42
CA ALA A 13 28.99 50.87 -4.73
C ALA A 13 28.11 52.08 -5.07
N ILE A 14 26.80 52.02 -4.82
CA ILE A 14 25.86 53.13 -5.01
C ILE A 14 26.23 54.34 -4.10
N LYS A 15 26.51 54.11 -2.82
CA LYS A 15 26.90 55.15 -1.88
C LYS A 15 28.21 55.82 -2.33
N CYS A 16 29.20 55.05 -2.80
CA CYS A 16 30.42 55.54 -3.32
C CYS A 16 30.24 56.38 -4.62
N ALA A 17 29.33 55.94 -5.48
CA ALA A 17 29.00 56.66 -6.71
C ALA A 17 28.32 58.01 -6.41
N LYS A 18 27.41 58.06 -5.44
CA LYS A 18 26.76 59.31 -5.02
C LYS A 18 27.74 60.29 -4.33
N LYS A 19 28.72 59.78 -3.57
CA LYS A 19 29.71 60.63 -2.85
C LYS A 19 30.82 61.16 -3.72
N TYR A 20 31.31 60.41 -4.72
CA TYR A 20 32.50 60.78 -5.51
C TYR A 20 32.20 60.88 -7.02
N SER A 21 32.02 59.75 -7.68
CA SER A 21 31.55 59.61 -9.05
C SER A 21 31.35 58.16 -9.40
N VAL A 22 30.51 57.90 -10.41
CA VAL A 22 30.26 56.53 -10.90
C VAL A 22 31.55 55.86 -11.41
N LYS A 23 32.46 56.64 -12.07
CA LYS A 23 33.76 56.14 -12.59
C LYS A 23 34.67 55.68 -11.46
N LYS A 24 34.78 56.45 -10.36
CA LYS A 24 35.58 56.10 -9.16
C LYS A 24 34.97 54.89 -8.42
N ALA A 25 33.63 54.83 -8.31
CA ALA A 25 32.95 53.71 -7.70
C ALA A 25 33.12 52.41 -8.49
N ALA A 26 33.03 52.49 -9.82
CA ALA A 26 33.27 51.34 -10.73
C ALA A 26 34.66 50.75 -10.54
N ALA A 27 35.68 51.60 -10.47
CA ALA A 27 37.07 51.19 -10.25
C ALA A 27 37.24 50.54 -8.86
N LYS A 28 36.74 51.22 -7.80
CA LYS A 28 36.87 50.75 -6.40
C LYS A 28 36.17 49.42 -6.14
N TYR A 29 35.01 49.21 -6.75
CA TYR A 29 34.19 48.00 -6.54
C TYR A 29 34.34 46.96 -7.63
N HIS A 30 35.34 47.15 -8.54
CA HIS A 30 35.61 46.24 -9.67
C HIS A 30 34.33 45.84 -10.43
N THR A 31 33.50 46.83 -10.76
CA THR A 31 32.25 46.63 -11.51
C THR A 31 32.13 47.65 -12.66
N SER A 32 31.17 47.41 -13.54
CA SER A 32 30.93 48.36 -14.65
C SER A 32 30.05 49.55 -14.19
N ALA A 33 30.24 50.70 -14.81
CA ALA A 33 29.39 51.87 -14.58
C ALA A 33 27.89 51.55 -14.86
N ALA A 34 27.64 50.75 -15.90
CA ALA A 34 26.28 50.31 -16.25
C ALA A 34 25.61 49.53 -15.13
N ASN A 35 26.34 48.68 -14.38
CA ASN A 35 25.80 47.98 -13.23
C ASN A 35 25.43 48.95 -12.10
N ILE A 36 26.24 49.96 -11.83
CA ILE A 36 25.97 50.96 -10.79
C ILE A 36 24.68 51.72 -11.13
N TYR A 37 24.54 52.19 -12.39
CA TYR A 37 23.32 52.87 -12.83
C TYR A 37 22.08 51.98 -12.70
N ARG A 38 22.22 50.72 -13.10
CA ARG A 38 21.13 49.76 -12.99
C ARG A 38 20.71 49.51 -11.51
N TRP A 39 21.69 49.36 -10.61
CA TRP A 39 21.40 49.16 -9.17
C TRP A 39 20.81 50.42 -8.54
N THR A 40 21.25 51.61 -8.90
CA THR A 40 20.66 52.88 -8.45
C THR A 40 19.20 52.98 -8.89
N LYS A 41 18.94 52.71 -10.18
CA LYS A 41 17.56 52.68 -10.70
C LYS A 41 16.65 51.72 -9.93
N ILE A 42 17.12 50.47 -9.69
CA ILE A 42 16.37 49.48 -8.91
C ILE A 42 16.10 49.98 -7.49
N LEU A 43 17.07 50.61 -6.85
CA LEU A 43 16.91 51.14 -5.50
C LEU A 43 15.91 52.29 -5.46
N ASP A 44 15.99 53.20 -6.41
CA ASP A 44 15.09 54.35 -6.49
C ASP A 44 13.66 53.92 -6.83
N GLU A 45 13.45 53.03 -7.79
CA GLU A 45 12.15 52.43 -8.14
C GLU A 45 11.52 51.64 -6.99
N SER A 46 12.32 51.07 -6.11
CA SER A 46 11.83 50.30 -4.93
C SER A 46 11.58 51.19 -3.70
N GLY A 47 11.66 52.52 -3.83
CA GLY A 47 11.50 53.43 -2.71
C GLY A 47 12.59 53.31 -1.65
N GLY A 48 13.80 52.91 -2.05
CA GLY A 48 14.94 52.74 -1.13
C GLY A 48 15.00 51.36 -0.44
N ASN A 49 14.19 50.40 -0.85
CA ASN A 49 14.21 49.05 -0.26
C ASN A 49 15.49 48.32 -0.67
N HIS A 50 16.39 48.10 0.29
CA HIS A 50 17.69 47.47 0.05
C HIS A 50 17.54 45.98 -0.44
N THR A 51 16.49 45.29 -0.03
CA THR A 51 16.29 43.88 -0.46
C THR A 51 16.02 43.74 -1.97
N ALA A 52 15.58 44.81 -2.62
CA ALA A 52 15.40 44.85 -4.08
C ALA A 52 16.71 44.68 -4.84
N LEU A 53 17.85 44.98 -4.19
CA LEU A 53 19.19 44.78 -4.76
C LEU A 53 19.66 43.33 -4.72
N ALA A 54 18.93 42.40 -4.12
CA ALA A 54 19.24 40.96 -4.17
C ALA A 54 19.11 40.41 -5.60
N ASN A 55 19.93 39.42 -5.92
CA ASN A 55 19.74 38.71 -7.19
C ASN A 55 18.40 38.03 -7.26
N LYS A 56 17.64 38.24 -8.30
CA LYS A 56 16.45 37.46 -8.57
C LYS A 56 16.83 36.01 -8.85
N SER A 57 16.02 35.10 -8.39
CA SER A 57 16.20 33.68 -8.68
C SER A 57 16.24 33.46 -10.20
N ARG A 58 17.26 32.72 -10.67
CA ARG A 58 17.36 32.30 -12.09
C ARG A 58 16.46 31.09 -12.39
N ARG A 59 15.74 30.60 -11.39
CA ARG A 59 14.86 29.46 -11.54
C ARG A 59 13.66 29.83 -12.41
N PRO A 60 13.34 29.03 -13.43
CA PRO A 60 12.13 29.27 -14.23
C PRO A 60 10.88 29.34 -13.34
N HIS A 61 10.00 30.28 -13.59
CA HIS A 61 8.72 30.42 -12.86
C HIS A 61 7.78 29.24 -13.13
N SER A 62 7.83 28.66 -14.32
CA SER A 62 7.08 27.48 -14.73
C SER A 62 8.02 26.45 -15.37
N HIS A 63 7.67 25.19 -15.25
CA HIS A 63 8.40 24.10 -15.91
C HIS A 63 7.40 23.30 -16.74
N PRO A 64 7.69 22.95 -18.02
CA PRO A 64 6.76 22.23 -18.90
C PRO A 64 6.23 20.92 -18.27
N ASN A 65 7.06 20.26 -17.48
CA ASN A 65 6.71 19.02 -16.77
C ASN A 65 6.10 19.23 -15.37
N SER A 66 5.70 20.47 -15.01
CA SER A 66 4.98 20.72 -13.77
C SER A 66 3.58 20.07 -13.82
N HIS A 67 3.10 19.62 -12.66
CA HIS A 67 1.73 19.16 -12.57
C HIS A 67 0.76 20.32 -12.78
N THR A 68 -0.31 20.08 -13.52
CA THR A 68 -1.41 21.02 -13.71
C THR A 68 -2.26 21.11 -12.45
N GLU A 69 -3.04 22.19 -12.28
CA GLU A 69 -3.96 22.33 -11.15
C GLU A 69 -5.03 21.22 -11.13
N ALA A 70 -5.47 20.76 -12.28
CA ALA A 70 -6.41 19.64 -12.40
C ALA A 70 -5.77 18.34 -11.87
N GLU A 71 -4.52 18.04 -12.23
CA GLU A 71 -3.78 16.87 -11.72
C GLU A 71 -3.56 16.97 -10.20
N ILE A 72 -3.22 18.14 -9.69
CA ILE A 72 -3.02 18.38 -8.25
C ILE A 72 -4.32 18.16 -7.49
N THR A 73 -5.43 18.68 -8.00
CA THR A 73 -6.76 18.51 -7.42
C THR A 73 -7.18 17.03 -7.41
N LEU A 74 -6.92 16.31 -8.51
CA LEU A 74 -7.17 14.87 -8.60
C LEU A 74 -6.36 14.09 -7.56
N ILE A 75 -5.07 14.39 -7.42
CA ILE A 75 -4.18 13.77 -6.42
C ILE A 75 -4.71 14.02 -5.00
N LYS A 76 -5.04 15.27 -4.66
CA LYS A 76 -5.58 15.65 -3.34
C LYS A 76 -6.87 14.90 -3.03
N ASN A 77 -7.82 14.86 -3.97
CA ASN A 77 -9.11 14.21 -3.79
C ASN A 77 -9.00 12.71 -3.58
N ILE A 78 -8.19 12.02 -4.38
CA ILE A 78 -8.02 10.57 -4.24
C ILE A 78 -7.25 10.23 -2.95
N ARG A 79 -6.23 10.99 -2.60
CA ARG A 79 -5.48 10.79 -1.34
C ARG A 79 -6.37 11.01 -0.12
N ARG A 80 -7.18 12.06 -0.09
CA ARG A 80 -8.12 12.34 1.01
C ARG A 80 -9.11 11.20 1.24
N ARG A 81 -9.67 10.64 0.15
CA ARG A 81 -10.61 9.52 0.22
C ARG A 81 -9.94 8.19 0.59
N ASN A 82 -8.64 8.07 0.37
CA ASN A 82 -7.88 6.83 0.57
C ASN A 82 -6.54 7.10 1.29
N PRO A 83 -6.58 7.50 2.57
CA PRO A 83 -5.38 7.93 3.30
C PRO A 83 -4.34 6.82 3.47
N ASN A 84 -4.77 5.56 3.55
CA ASN A 84 -3.94 4.40 3.84
C ASN A 84 -3.37 3.68 2.60
N LEU A 85 -3.62 4.19 1.38
CA LEU A 85 -3.04 3.60 0.17
C LEU A 85 -1.53 3.85 0.10
N GLY A 86 -0.78 2.82 -0.30
CA GLY A 86 0.61 2.97 -0.70
C GLY A 86 0.75 3.80 -1.99
N LEU A 87 1.97 4.29 -2.26
CA LEU A 87 2.25 5.11 -3.44
C LEU A 87 1.81 4.43 -4.75
N GLN A 88 2.03 3.13 -4.86
CA GLN A 88 1.72 2.36 -6.05
C GLN A 88 0.22 2.23 -6.29
N ASP A 89 -0.55 1.86 -5.25
CA ASP A 89 -2.00 1.74 -5.37
C ASP A 89 -2.66 3.10 -5.67
N LEU A 90 -2.11 4.18 -5.08
CA LEU A 90 -2.53 5.53 -5.38
C LEU A 90 -2.27 5.89 -6.84
N TRP A 91 -1.07 5.56 -7.37
CA TRP A 91 -0.70 5.83 -8.75
C TRP A 91 -1.59 5.09 -9.75
N ILE A 92 -1.91 3.81 -9.49
CA ILE A 92 -2.82 3.02 -10.34
C ILE A 92 -4.21 3.65 -10.37
N ARG A 93 -4.76 4.01 -9.21
CA ARG A 93 -6.08 4.66 -9.13
C ARG A 93 -6.15 6.03 -9.79
N LEU A 94 -5.03 6.74 -9.81
CA LEU A 94 -4.90 7.99 -10.54
C LEU A 94 -4.89 7.73 -12.05
N ARG A 95 -4.17 6.72 -12.53
CA ARG A 95 -4.15 6.32 -13.94
C ARG A 95 -5.53 5.94 -14.45
N ASP A 96 -6.29 5.17 -13.68
CA ASP A 96 -7.67 4.80 -14.01
C ASP A 96 -8.59 6.03 -14.19
N ARG A 97 -8.14 7.22 -13.76
CA ARG A 97 -8.85 8.51 -13.89
C ARG A 97 -8.13 9.52 -14.80
N GLY A 98 -7.27 9.03 -15.67
CA GLY A 98 -6.63 9.86 -16.69
C GLY A 98 -5.30 10.52 -16.27
N TYR A 99 -4.72 10.15 -15.12
CA TYR A 99 -3.39 10.63 -14.74
C TYR A 99 -2.31 9.92 -15.57
N THR A 100 -1.56 10.68 -16.37
CA THR A 100 -0.61 10.14 -17.35
C THR A 100 0.83 10.09 -16.86
N ARG A 101 1.15 10.78 -15.74
CA ARG A 101 2.53 10.91 -15.29
C ARG A 101 3.05 9.66 -14.58
N THR A 102 4.38 9.55 -14.50
CA THR A 102 5.07 8.41 -13.88
C THR A 102 4.93 8.40 -12.36
N GLN A 103 5.14 7.23 -11.75
CA GLN A 103 5.13 7.07 -10.30
C GLN A 103 6.18 7.95 -9.57
N PRO A 104 7.44 8.12 -10.06
CA PRO A 104 8.38 9.06 -9.47
C PRO A 104 7.91 10.53 -9.51
N ALA A 105 7.20 10.93 -10.57
CA ALA A 105 6.60 12.27 -10.64
C ALA A 105 5.53 12.48 -9.58
N LEU A 106 4.66 11.47 -9.38
CA LEU A 106 3.67 11.47 -8.29
C LEU A 106 4.33 11.58 -6.92
N LEU A 107 5.42 10.83 -6.67
CA LEU A 107 6.16 10.88 -5.41
C LEU A 107 6.68 12.30 -5.11
N LYS A 108 7.25 12.96 -6.14
CA LYS A 108 7.73 14.35 -6.01
C LYS A 108 6.57 15.32 -5.74
N ALA A 109 5.42 15.11 -6.39
CA ALA A 109 4.22 15.92 -6.16
C ALA A 109 3.71 15.78 -4.72
N LEU A 110 3.57 14.55 -4.20
CA LEU A 110 3.13 14.30 -2.83
C LEU A 110 4.06 14.94 -1.80
N LYS A 111 5.38 14.85 -1.98
CA LYS A 111 6.36 15.51 -1.11
C LYS A 111 6.20 17.04 -1.12
N ARG A 112 6.02 17.65 -2.29
CA ARG A 112 5.81 19.10 -2.44
C ARG A 112 4.49 19.57 -1.79
N LEU A 113 3.46 18.71 -1.83
CA LEU A 113 2.15 18.98 -1.22
C LEU A 113 2.11 18.63 0.29
N ASN A 114 3.24 18.24 0.89
CA ASN A 114 3.32 17.75 2.27
C ASN A 114 2.32 16.62 2.57
N MET A 115 2.05 15.77 1.58
CA MET A 115 1.16 14.63 1.71
C MET A 115 1.93 13.34 2.04
N PRO A 116 1.39 12.46 2.89
CA PRO A 116 2.04 11.19 3.21
C PRO A 116 2.22 10.35 1.94
N THR A 117 3.44 9.90 1.69
CA THR A 117 3.78 9.06 0.54
C THR A 117 3.50 7.59 0.77
N ASN A 118 3.70 7.14 2.01
CA ASN A 118 3.35 5.80 2.48
C ASN A 118 2.64 5.90 3.84
N PRO A 119 1.69 5.02 4.14
CA PRO A 119 1.25 4.83 5.51
C PRO A 119 2.48 4.45 6.35
N GLN A 120 2.56 4.95 7.58
CA GLN A 120 3.73 4.79 8.46
C GLN A 120 4.19 3.33 8.50
N THR A 121 5.32 3.04 7.88
CA THR A 121 5.99 1.75 7.99
C THR A 121 7.19 1.91 8.93
N LYS A 122 7.22 1.10 10.00
CA LYS A 122 8.44 0.96 10.80
C LYS A 122 9.58 0.53 9.87
N PRO A 123 10.82 1.00 10.06
CA PRO A 123 11.94 0.58 9.25
C PRO A 123 12.08 -0.95 9.32
N SER A 124 12.19 -1.57 8.14
CA SER A 124 12.38 -3.01 8.05
C SER A 124 13.78 -3.37 8.55
N PRO A 125 13.94 -4.35 9.43
CA PRO A 125 15.26 -4.88 9.76
C PRO A 125 15.93 -5.41 8.50
N THR A 126 17.26 -5.27 8.43
CA THR A 126 18.13 -5.60 7.30
C THR A 126 17.73 -6.86 6.56
N CYS A 127 17.54 -6.72 5.25
CA CYS A 127 17.12 -7.79 4.34
C CYS A 127 18.15 -8.95 4.34
N ARG A 128 17.85 -10.04 5.03
CA ARG A 128 18.58 -11.30 4.86
C ARG A 128 18.24 -11.86 3.48
N LYS A 129 19.25 -12.22 2.67
CA LYS A 129 19.06 -12.90 1.38
C LYS A 129 18.16 -14.11 1.61
N SER A 130 16.95 -14.10 1.05
CA SER A 130 16.01 -15.21 1.14
C SER A 130 16.51 -16.34 0.24
N ARG A 131 16.41 -17.57 0.72
CA ARG A 131 16.60 -18.77 -0.14
C ARG A 131 15.53 -18.75 -1.24
N PRO A 132 15.83 -19.30 -2.45
CA PRO A 132 14.84 -19.40 -3.51
C PRO A 132 13.59 -20.11 -2.98
N TYR A 133 12.43 -19.52 -3.22
CA TYR A 133 11.13 -20.09 -2.89
C TYR A 133 10.57 -20.77 -4.13
N GLU A 134 10.00 -21.95 -3.95
CA GLU A 134 9.34 -22.71 -5.00
C GLU A 134 8.21 -21.86 -5.62
N LEU A 135 8.29 -21.61 -6.91
CA LEU A 135 7.28 -20.84 -7.65
C LEU A 135 6.20 -21.76 -8.16
N MET A 136 4.96 -21.30 -8.05
CA MET A 136 3.81 -22.02 -8.64
C MET A 136 3.63 -21.60 -10.09
N HIS A 137 3.27 -22.54 -10.94
CA HIS A 137 3.18 -22.36 -12.39
C HIS A 137 1.74 -22.24 -12.89
N ARG A 138 0.76 -22.63 -12.09
CA ARG A 138 -0.65 -22.57 -12.42
C ARG A 138 -1.55 -22.24 -11.22
N PRO A 139 -2.73 -21.67 -11.46
CA PRO A 139 -3.71 -21.46 -10.40
C PRO A 139 -4.15 -22.80 -9.79
N GLY A 140 -4.39 -22.81 -8.48
CA GLY A 140 -4.83 -23.98 -7.74
C GLY A 140 -3.75 -25.01 -7.42
N GLU A 141 -2.53 -24.86 -7.97
CA GLU A 141 -1.41 -25.77 -7.69
C GLU A 141 -1.08 -25.80 -6.19
N ARG A 142 -1.09 -24.64 -5.53
CA ARG A 142 -1.00 -24.53 -4.06
C ARG A 142 -1.76 -23.32 -3.53
N VAL A 143 -2.69 -23.60 -2.61
CA VAL A 143 -3.47 -22.59 -1.90
C VAL A 143 -3.04 -22.57 -0.43
N GLN A 144 -2.61 -21.42 0.07
CA GLN A 144 -2.31 -21.24 1.51
C GLN A 144 -3.60 -20.92 2.26
N ILE A 145 -3.85 -21.61 3.37
CA ILE A 145 -4.97 -21.34 4.27
C ILE A 145 -4.43 -20.98 5.65
N ASP A 146 -5.03 -19.99 6.27
CA ASP A 146 -4.68 -19.52 7.61
C ASP A 146 -5.89 -18.83 8.26
N VAL A 147 -5.89 -18.77 9.59
CA VAL A 147 -6.96 -18.18 10.39
C VAL A 147 -6.43 -16.99 11.18
N LYS A 148 -7.20 -15.92 11.20
CA LYS A 148 -6.88 -14.70 11.93
C LYS A 148 -7.99 -14.35 12.91
N TYR A 149 -7.62 -13.98 14.14
CA TYR A 149 -8.53 -13.36 15.10
C TYR A 149 -8.97 -11.98 14.62
N VAL A 150 -10.25 -11.69 14.73
CA VAL A 150 -10.80 -10.36 14.49
C VAL A 150 -10.50 -9.48 15.71
N PRO A 151 -9.95 -8.26 15.52
CA PRO A 151 -9.70 -7.36 16.65
C PRO A 151 -10.99 -7.05 17.43
N LYS A 152 -10.95 -7.14 18.74
CA LYS A 152 -12.12 -6.92 19.62
C LYS A 152 -12.73 -5.52 19.42
N ASP A 153 -11.91 -4.53 19.16
CA ASP A 153 -12.36 -3.15 18.90
C ASP A 153 -13.23 -3.03 17.63
N CYS A 154 -13.23 -4.05 16.79
CA CYS A 154 -14.12 -4.12 15.61
C CYS A 154 -15.52 -4.66 15.94
N LEU A 155 -15.77 -5.19 17.14
CA LEU A 155 -17.04 -5.78 17.55
C LEU A 155 -17.89 -4.76 18.27
N SER A 156 -19.18 -4.70 17.93
CA SER A 156 -20.13 -3.82 18.62
C SER A 156 -20.57 -4.39 19.97
N PRO A 157 -21.03 -3.56 20.90
CA PRO A 157 -21.67 -4.05 22.13
C PRO A 157 -22.82 -5.04 21.84
N ALA A 158 -23.62 -4.78 20.82
CA ALA A 158 -24.71 -5.67 20.40
C ALA A 158 -24.21 -7.05 19.95
N PHE A 159 -23.04 -7.15 19.31
CA PHE A 159 -22.43 -8.43 18.98
C PHE A 159 -22.07 -9.21 20.25
N ILE A 160 -21.42 -8.53 21.20
CA ILE A 160 -20.97 -9.15 22.44
C ILE A 160 -22.17 -9.63 23.28
N GLU A 161 -23.20 -8.82 23.36
CA GLU A 161 -24.44 -9.14 24.04
C GLU A 161 -25.16 -10.35 23.42
N LYS A 162 -25.31 -10.33 22.07
CA LYS A 162 -25.99 -11.39 21.31
C LYS A 162 -25.32 -12.76 21.44
N TYR A 163 -24.00 -12.78 21.43
CA TYR A 163 -23.22 -14.03 21.37
C TYR A 163 -22.54 -14.40 22.69
N GLN A 164 -22.60 -13.55 23.71
CA GLN A 164 -21.88 -13.68 24.98
C GLN A 164 -20.40 -14.03 24.80
N SER A 165 -19.80 -13.49 23.72
CA SER A 165 -18.44 -13.78 23.32
C SER A 165 -17.83 -12.62 22.50
N THR A 166 -16.53 -12.46 22.60
CA THR A 166 -15.73 -11.56 21.75
C THR A 166 -14.97 -12.32 20.65
N GLU A 167 -15.27 -13.61 20.47
CA GLU A 167 -14.55 -14.46 19.52
C GLU A 167 -15.19 -14.42 18.15
N LEU A 168 -14.40 -14.01 17.19
CA LEU A 168 -14.74 -13.99 15.77
C LEU A 168 -13.46 -14.19 14.97
N TYR A 169 -13.50 -15.01 13.94
CA TYR A 169 -12.34 -15.46 13.19
C TYR A 169 -12.52 -15.21 11.70
N GLN A 170 -11.47 -14.72 11.08
CA GLN A 170 -11.36 -14.61 9.63
C GLN A 170 -10.55 -15.80 9.10
N TYR A 171 -11.18 -16.63 8.32
CA TYR A 171 -10.55 -17.69 7.55
C TYR A 171 -10.15 -17.13 6.18
N THR A 172 -8.92 -17.37 5.77
CA THR A 172 -8.33 -16.80 4.55
C THR A 172 -7.67 -17.91 3.74
N ALA A 173 -8.07 -18.05 2.49
CA ALA A 173 -7.35 -18.83 1.49
C ALA A 173 -6.76 -17.91 0.43
N ILE A 174 -5.52 -18.15 0.02
CA ILE A 174 -4.84 -17.40 -1.03
C ILE A 174 -4.14 -18.35 -2.01
N ASP A 175 -4.48 -18.28 -3.27
CA ASP A 175 -3.77 -18.99 -4.31
C ASP A 175 -2.36 -18.40 -4.51
N GLU A 176 -1.36 -19.24 -4.47
CA GLU A 176 0.02 -18.79 -4.54
C GLU A 176 0.43 -18.26 -5.91
N TYR A 177 -0.20 -18.74 -6.97
CA TYR A 177 0.08 -18.28 -8.33
C TYR A 177 -0.58 -16.94 -8.62
N SER A 178 -1.90 -16.87 -8.51
CA SER A 178 -2.70 -15.70 -8.91
C SER A 178 -2.91 -14.67 -7.81
N ARG A 179 -2.61 -15.00 -6.54
CA ARG A 179 -2.97 -14.19 -5.37
C ARG A 179 -4.48 -14.04 -5.16
N TYR A 180 -5.29 -14.81 -5.87
CA TYR A 180 -6.74 -14.79 -5.69
C TYR A 180 -7.09 -15.28 -4.28
N ARG A 181 -7.99 -14.55 -3.63
CA ARG A 181 -8.32 -14.77 -2.22
C ARG A 181 -9.77 -15.17 -2.05
N ILE A 182 -10.01 -16.04 -1.08
CA ILE A 182 -11.32 -16.38 -0.56
C ILE A 182 -11.29 -16.12 0.95
N LEU A 183 -12.29 -15.38 1.43
CA LEU A 183 -12.43 -14.99 2.83
C LEU A 183 -13.79 -15.47 3.36
N CYS A 184 -13.79 -15.96 4.59
CA CYS A 184 -15.03 -16.25 5.31
C CYS A 184 -14.87 -15.93 6.80
N GLY A 185 -15.97 -15.61 7.46
CA GLY A 185 -16.03 -15.37 8.89
C GLY A 185 -16.75 -16.51 9.64
N TYR A 186 -16.19 -16.93 10.76
CA TYR A 186 -16.81 -17.89 11.66
C TYR A 186 -16.59 -17.49 13.11
N ARG A 187 -17.50 -17.86 14.00
CA ARG A 187 -17.33 -17.71 15.46
C ARG A 187 -16.53 -18.84 16.08
N GLU A 188 -16.25 -19.86 15.33
CA GLU A 188 -15.59 -21.07 15.81
C GLU A 188 -14.17 -21.16 15.24
N TYR A 189 -13.25 -21.54 16.12
CA TYR A 189 -11.85 -21.84 15.80
C TYR A 189 -11.62 -23.34 16.05
N ASN A 190 -12.12 -24.15 15.12
CA ASN A 190 -12.07 -25.59 15.23
C ASN A 190 -11.97 -26.28 13.87
N THR A 191 -11.78 -27.58 13.90
CA THR A 191 -11.59 -28.39 12.69
C THR A 191 -12.86 -28.49 11.82
N TYR A 192 -14.07 -28.27 12.39
CA TYR A 192 -15.31 -28.26 11.61
C TYR A 192 -15.43 -26.98 10.78
N ALA A 193 -15.18 -25.82 11.39
CA ALA A 193 -15.19 -24.55 10.67
C ALA A 193 -14.13 -24.53 9.56
N SER A 194 -12.92 -25.06 9.85
CA SER A 194 -11.87 -25.22 8.83
C SER A 194 -12.28 -26.14 7.69
N SER A 195 -13.01 -27.23 7.98
CA SER A 195 -13.52 -28.16 6.98
C SER A 195 -14.58 -27.53 6.08
N LEU A 196 -15.52 -26.79 6.66
CA LEU A 196 -16.52 -26.03 5.90
C LEU A 196 -15.85 -24.99 5.01
N PHE A 197 -14.86 -24.28 5.53
CA PHE A 197 -14.11 -23.32 4.76
C PHE A 197 -13.34 -23.96 3.60
N LEU A 198 -12.72 -25.14 3.80
CA LEU A 198 -12.07 -25.90 2.74
C LEU A 198 -13.05 -26.27 1.62
N CYS A 199 -14.26 -26.75 1.97
CA CYS A 199 -15.30 -27.02 1.00
C CYS A 199 -15.68 -25.77 0.18
N GLN A 200 -15.83 -24.64 0.83
CA GLN A 200 -16.11 -23.36 0.17
C GLN A 200 -14.98 -22.94 -0.78
N VAL A 201 -13.73 -23.10 -0.35
CA VAL A 201 -12.54 -22.77 -1.16
C VAL A 201 -12.53 -23.64 -2.44
N VAL A 202 -12.66 -24.96 -2.31
CA VAL A 202 -12.65 -25.88 -3.45
C VAL A 202 -13.81 -25.58 -4.39
N SER A 203 -15.03 -25.37 -3.87
CA SER A 203 -16.20 -25.00 -4.68
C SER A 203 -15.99 -23.67 -5.41
N ALA A 204 -15.44 -22.65 -4.74
CA ALA A 204 -15.23 -21.36 -5.36
C ALA A 204 -14.16 -21.41 -6.46
N PHE A 205 -13.08 -22.17 -6.30
CA PHE A 205 -12.09 -22.38 -7.35
C PHE A 205 -12.66 -23.22 -8.51
N LYS A 206 -13.45 -24.25 -8.20
CA LYS A 206 -14.15 -25.04 -9.22
C LYS A 206 -15.11 -24.20 -10.07
N ALA A 207 -15.83 -23.25 -9.46
CA ALA A 207 -16.67 -22.29 -10.19
C ALA A 207 -15.87 -21.35 -11.12
N LEU A 208 -14.56 -21.26 -10.89
CA LEU A 208 -13.62 -20.57 -11.77
C LEU A 208 -12.88 -21.52 -12.72
N ASP A 209 -13.33 -22.77 -12.92
CA ASP A 209 -12.67 -23.82 -13.70
C ASP A 209 -11.20 -24.06 -13.28
N ILE A 210 -10.93 -23.96 -12.00
CA ILE A 210 -9.62 -24.17 -11.41
C ILE A 210 -9.72 -25.33 -10.41
N GLU A 211 -8.90 -26.34 -10.59
CA GLU A 211 -8.76 -27.46 -9.66
C GLU A 211 -7.73 -27.10 -8.58
N VAL A 212 -8.09 -27.28 -7.30
CA VAL A 212 -7.19 -27.13 -6.17
C VAL A 212 -6.45 -28.44 -5.93
N GLU A 213 -5.15 -28.47 -6.22
CA GLU A 213 -4.32 -29.66 -6.05
C GLU A 213 -3.79 -29.82 -4.64
N CYS A 214 -3.30 -28.72 -4.05
CA CYS A 214 -2.64 -28.74 -2.76
C CYS A 214 -3.09 -27.55 -1.89
N VAL A 215 -3.40 -27.86 -0.65
CA VAL A 215 -3.64 -26.84 0.38
C VAL A 215 -2.49 -26.89 1.39
N GLN A 216 -1.92 -25.72 1.67
CA GLN A 216 -0.86 -25.55 2.66
C GLN A 216 -1.39 -24.80 3.88
N THR A 217 -1.20 -25.38 5.06
CA THR A 217 -1.57 -24.79 6.36
C THR A 217 -0.36 -24.77 7.29
N ASP A 218 -0.49 -24.06 8.38
CA ASP A 218 0.35 -24.28 9.56
C ASP A 218 -0.07 -25.57 10.32
N ASN A 219 0.46 -25.74 11.52
CA ASN A 219 0.16 -26.90 12.39
C ASN A 219 -0.85 -26.54 13.48
N GLY A 220 -1.72 -25.59 13.25
CA GLY A 220 -2.76 -25.18 14.21
C GLY A 220 -3.74 -26.32 14.52
N PRO A 221 -4.33 -26.34 15.75
CA PRO A 221 -5.28 -27.38 16.18
C PRO A 221 -6.56 -27.39 15.33
N GLU A 222 -6.88 -26.30 14.65
CA GLU A 222 -8.00 -26.16 13.70
C GLU A 222 -7.77 -26.94 12.40
N PHE A 223 -6.53 -27.31 12.08
CA PHE A 223 -6.19 -28.07 10.88
C PHE A 223 -5.76 -29.50 11.17
N THR A 224 -5.14 -29.75 12.34
CA THR A 224 -4.59 -31.07 12.64
C THR A 224 -4.73 -31.45 14.09
N LYS A 225 -4.91 -32.74 14.36
CA LYS A 225 -4.86 -33.33 15.71
C LYS A 225 -3.54 -34.02 16.02
N GLN A 226 -2.56 -33.97 15.12
CA GLN A 226 -1.32 -34.76 15.22
C GLN A 226 -0.53 -34.50 16.52
N PHE A 227 -0.67 -33.30 17.10
CA PHE A 227 0.04 -32.93 18.33
C PHE A 227 -0.78 -33.12 19.62
N ILE A 228 -2.07 -33.49 19.48
CA ILE A 228 -3.01 -33.59 20.63
C ILE A 228 -3.26 -35.06 21.02
N ALA A 229 -3.05 -36.01 20.12
CA ALA A 229 -3.44 -37.41 20.35
C ALA A 229 -2.24 -38.36 20.27
N LEU A 230 -2.06 -39.09 21.35
CA LEU A 230 -1.11 -40.21 21.49
C LEU A 230 -1.49 -41.48 20.69
N LYS A 231 -2.54 -41.46 19.86
CA LYS A 231 -3.03 -42.60 19.09
C LYS A 231 -2.88 -42.40 17.59
N GLU A 232 -2.26 -43.38 16.92
CA GLU A 232 -1.82 -43.41 15.53
C GLU A 232 -2.88 -43.17 14.43
N ASN A 233 -4.17 -43.14 14.73
CA ASN A 233 -5.23 -43.04 13.71
C ASN A 233 -6.22 -41.88 13.87
N ASN A 234 -5.82 -40.80 14.50
CA ASN A 234 -6.74 -39.71 14.81
C ASN A 234 -6.60 -38.56 13.81
N HIS A 235 -7.27 -38.69 12.67
CA HIS A 235 -7.34 -37.63 11.67
C HIS A 235 -8.30 -36.53 12.11
N SER A 236 -7.95 -35.27 11.91
CA SER A 236 -8.87 -34.14 12.08
C SER A 236 -9.98 -34.19 11.03
N MET A 237 -11.12 -33.55 11.31
CA MET A 237 -12.19 -33.42 10.30
C MET A 237 -11.70 -32.70 9.05
N PHE A 238 -10.80 -31.73 9.19
CA PHE A 238 -10.15 -31.07 8.08
C PHE A 238 -9.35 -32.00 7.19
N GLU A 239 -8.57 -32.92 7.79
CA GLU A 239 -7.78 -33.92 7.04
C GLU A 239 -8.68 -34.92 6.32
N ILE A 240 -9.77 -35.37 6.98
CA ILE A 240 -10.78 -36.27 6.37
C ILE A 240 -11.43 -35.56 5.18
N THR A 241 -11.83 -34.30 5.34
CA THR A 241 -12.46 -33.50 4.30
C THR A 241 -11.52 -33.29 3.11
N ALA A 242 -10.27 -32.96 3.35
CA ALA A 242 -9.27 -32.80 2.29
C ALA A 242 -9.08 -34.09 1.50
N ARG A 243 -9.04 -35.24 2.18
CA ARG A 243 -8.95 -36.55 1.52
C ARG A 243 -10.18 -36.85 0.65
N ARG A 244 -11.39 -36.55 1.15
CA ARG A 244 -12.63 -36.70 0.39
C ARG A 244 -12.68 -35.82 -0.85
N LEU A 245 -12.18 -34.60 -0.74
CA LEU A 245 -12.06 -33.63 -1.83
C LEU A 245 -10.86 -33.91 -2.77
N LYS A 246 -10.07 -34.95 -2.50
CA LYS A 246 -8.85 -35.31 -3.24
C LYS A 246 -7.78 -34.20 -3.29
N VAL A 247 -7.75 -33.35 -2.26
CA VAL A 247 -6.79 -32.25 -2.12
C VAL A 247 -5.61 -32.73 -1.25
N LYS A 248 -4.40 -32.55 -1.76
CA LYS A 248 -3.17 -32.84 -1.00
C LYS A 248 -2.98 -31.80 0.11
N LEU A 249 -2.63 -32.26 1.31
CA LEU A 249 -2.29 -31.37 2.42
C LEU A 249 -0.78 -31.26 2.56
N LYS A 250 -0.30 -30.01 2.57
CA LYS A 250 1.10 -29.68 2.87
C LYS A 250 1.14 -28.87 4.15
N ARG A 251 1.85 -29.36 5.14
CA ARG A 251 2.08 -28.63 6.39
C ARG A 251 3.41 -27.93 6.36
N ILE A 252 3.47 -26.73 6.90
CA ILE A 252 4.75 -26.05 7.06
C ILE A 252 5.54 -26.72 8.20
N LYS A 253 6.86 -26.73 8.06
CA LYS A 253 7.74 -27.20 9.15
C LYS A 253 7.56 -26.28 10.37
N PRO A 254 7.52 -26.83 11.59
CA PRO A 254 7.49 -26.01 12.81
C PRO A 254 8.60 -24.94 12.77
N HIS A 255 8.34 -23.76 13.31
CA HIS A 255 9.24 -22.62 13.36
C HIS A 255 9.75 -22.10 12.00
N THR A 256 9.03 -22.38 10.90
CA THR A 256 9.33 -21.83 9.56
C THR A 256 8.20 -20.98 8.99
N PRO A 257 7.84 -19.83 9.61
CA PRO A 257 6.71 -18.99 9.18
C PRO A 257 6.84 -18.48 7.75
N LYS A 258 8.07 -18.43 7.21
CA LYS A 258 8.32 -17.96 5.84
C LYS A 258 7.54 -18.72 4.76
N HIS A 259 7.14 -19.96 5.03
CA HIS A 259 6.41 -20.77 4.05
C HIS A 259 4.94 -20.33 3.89
N ASN A 260 4.33 -19.72 4.91
CA ASN A 260 2.97 -19.17 4.86
C ASN A 260 2.93 -17.64 4.60
N GLY A 261 4.05 -17.08 4.16
CA GLY A 261 4.27 -15.63 4.05
C GLY A 261 3.29 -14.89 3.13
N LYS A 262 2.58 -15.58 2.20
CA LYS A 262 1.60 -14.92 1.33
C LYS A 262 0.30 -14.65 2.08
N VAL A 263 -0.21 -15.61 2.81
CA VAL A 263 -1.41 -15.44 3.63
C VAL A 263 -1.15 -14.52 4.82
N GLU A 264 -0.02 -14.64 5.51
CA GLU A 264 0.37 -13.73 6.58
C GLU A 264 0.49 -12.27 6.11
N ARG A 265 1.07 -12.05 4.94
CA ARG A 265 1.12 -10.72 4.33
C ARG A 265 -0.28 -10.19 4.03
N SER A 266 -1.18 -11.05 3.55
CA SER A 266 -2.56 -10.66 3.30
C SER A 266 -3.28 -10.26 4.59
N HIS A 267 -3.05 -10.96 5.70
CA HIS A 267 -3.58 -10.60 7.02
C HIS A 267 -3.07 -9.23 7.51
N ARG A 268 -1.80 -8.90 7.24
CA ARG A 268 -1.26 -7.54 7.55
C ARG A 268 -1.93 -6.46 6.70
N GLU A 269 -2.24 -6.76 5.45
CA GLU A 269 -2.99 -5.83 4.59
C GLU A 269 -4.43 -5.68 5.07
N ASP A 270 -5.08 -6.76 5.48
CA ASP A 270 -6.43 -6.71 6.06
C ASP A 270 -6.47 -5.86 7.34
N GLN A 271 -5.45 -5.99 8.19
CA GLN A 271 -5.34 -5.14 9.38
C GLN A 271 -5.35 -3.65 9.03
N LYS A 272 -4.63 -3.26 7.96
CA LYS A 272 -4.50 -1.87 7.53
C LYS A 272 -5.71 -1.34 6.76
N LEU A 273 -6.27 -2.17 5.89
CA LEU A 273 -7.24 -1.71 4.88
C LEU A 273 -8.68 -2.05 5.23
N PHE A 274 -8.89 -2.98 6.14
CA PHE A 274 -10.21 -3.44 6.55
C PHE A 274 -10.48 -3.16 8.03
N TYR A 275 -9.72 -3.77 8.95
CA TYR A 275 -9.97 -3.62 10.38
C TYR A 275 -9.70 -2.21 10.89
N SER A 276 -8.59 -1.57 10.48
CA SER A 276 -8.32 -0.18 10.86
C SER A 276 -9.37 0.79 10.34
N GLU A 277 -10.01 0.48 9.21
CA GLU A 277 -11.11 1.29 8.68
C GLU A 277 -12.38 1.16 9.52
N ILE A 278 -12.72 -0.06 9.96
CA ILE A 278 -13.86 -0.32 10.86
C ILE A 278 -13.68 0.47 12.16
N ILE A 279 -12.50 0.39 12.78
CA ILE A 279 -12.19 1.10 14.02
C ILE A 279 -12.26 2.62 13.80
N ARG A 280 -11.61 3.12 12.76
CA ARG A 280 -11.55 4.56 12.45
C ARG A 280 -12.93 5.18 12.17
N THR A 281 -13.82 4.42 11.53
CA THR A 281 -15.17 4.89 11.19
C THR A 281 -16.21 4.57 12.25
N ASN A 282 -15.83 3.89 13.33
CA ASN A 282 -16.70 3.39 14.37
C ASN A 282 -17.90 2.58 13.83
N ARG A 283 -17.70 1.90 12.69
CA ARG A 283 -18.71 1.02 12.07
C ARG A 283 -18.48 -0.42 12.48
N GLN A 284 -18.64 -0.68 13.76
CA GLN A 284 -18.39 -2.00 14.35
C GLN A 284 -19.28 -3.09 13.74
N ILE A 285 -18.83 -4.34 13.86
CA ILE A 285 -19.51 -5.54 13.38
C ILE A 285 -20.64 -5.88 14.35
N THR A 286 -21.86 -6.04 13.84
CA THR A 286 -23.07 -6.27 14.66
C THR A 286 -23.41 -7.74 14.84
N ASP A 287 -23.08 -8.56 13.85
CA ASP A 287 -23.29 -10.01 13.88
C ASP A 287 -22.42 -10.75 12.85
N GLU A 288 -22.48 -12.06 12.84
CA GLU A 288 -21.70 -12.93 11.97
C GLU A 288 -22.05 -12.72 10.48
N GLU A 289 -23.30 -12.48 10.16
CA GLU A 289 -23.75 -12.26 8.78
C GLU A 289 -23.26 -10.92 8.24
N ASP A 290 -23.34 -9.84 9.05
CA ASP A 290 -22.74 -8.55 8.71
C ASP A 290 -21.25 -8.68 8.45
N PHE A 291 -20.54 -9.44 9.30
CA PHE A 291 -19.11 -9.70 9.10
C PHE A 291 -18.84 -10.43 7.77
N ARG A 292 -19.56 -11.52 7.48
CA ARG A 292 -19.43 -12.28 6.23
C ARG A 292 -19.70 -11.39 5.01
N ARG A 293 -20.72 -10.57 5.04
CA ARG A 293 -21.07 -9.62 3.98
C ARG A 293 -19.95 -8.58 3.76
N ARG A 294 -19.38 -8.03 4.83
CA ARG A 294 -18.26 -7.08 4.76
C ARG A 294 -16.99 -7.75 4.25
N LEU A 295 -16.68 -8.98 4.73
CA LEU A 295 -15.54 -9.75 4.22
C LEU A 295 -15.68 -10.04 2.73
N LYS A 296 -16.87 -10.38 2.25
CA LYS A 296 -17.13 -10.61 0.82
C LYS A 296 -16.84 -9.37 -0.01
N ARG A 297 -17.31 -8.21 0.42
CA ARG A 297 -16.99 -6.93 -0.25
C ARG A 297 -15.49 -6.63 -0.23
N HIS A 298 -14.83 -6.91 0.89
CA HIS A 298 -13.39 -6.73 1.02
C HIS A 298 -12.61 -7.70 0.12
N GLN A 299 -13.03 -8.95 0.05
CA GLN A 299 -12.50 -9.96 -0.89
C GLN A 299 -12.60 -9.48 -2.34
N ASP A 300 -13.78 -9.02 -2.75
CA ASP A 300 -13.99 -8.53 -4.12
C ASP A 300 -13.10 -7.31 -4.42
N LYS A 301 -12.99 -6.39 -3.46
CA LYS A 301 -12.09 -5.23 -3.56
C LYS A 301 -10.63 -5.64 -3.71
N THR A 302 -10.17 -6.62 -2.92
CA THR A 302 -8.77 -7.09 -2.98
C THR A 302 -8.48 -7.90 -4.23
N ASN A 303 -9.42 -8.74 -4.69
CA ASN A 303 -9.28 -9.53 -5.91
C ASN A 303 -9.34 -8.67 -7.20
N ASN A 304 -9.85 -7.45 -7.10
CA ASN A 304 -9.85 -6.48 -8.20
C ASN A 304 -8.76 -5.41 -8.06
N ARG A 305 -7.88 -5.49 -7.03
CA ARG A 305 -6.78 -4.56 -6.83
C ARG A 305 -5.54 -5.02 -7.58
N ALA A 306 -4.97 -4.13 -8.39
CA ALA A 306 -3.73 -4.39 -9.11
C ALA A 306 -2.54 -4.62 -8.16
N MET A 307 -1.72 -5.64 -8.45
CA MET A 307 -0.59 -6.05 -7.62
C MET A 307 0.71 -6.06 -8.42
N ARG A 308 1.77 -5.48 -7.85
CA ARG A 308 3.11 -5.47 -8.48
C ARG A 308 3.61 -6.88 -8.87
N PRO A 309 3.50 -7.92 -8.01
CA PRO A 309 3.96 -9.27 -8.37
C PRO A 309 3.23 -9.90 -9.55
N LEU A 310 2.06 -9.37 -9.93
CA LEU A 310 1.26 -9.83 -11.07
C LEU A 310 1.41 -8.91 -12.29
N GLY A 311 2.50 -8.14 -12.38
CA GLY A 311 2.69 -7.19 -13.47
C GLY A 311 1.64 -6.07 -13.49
N TYR A 312 1.17 -5.64 -12.31
CA TYR A 312 0.11 -4.64 -12.13
C TYR A 312 -1.30 -5.07 -12.59
N LEU A 313 -1.49 -6.35 -12.85
CA LEU A 313 -2.83 -6.92 -12.98
C LEU A 313 -3.43 -7.19 -11.60
N SER A 314 -4.76 -7.20 -11.53
CA SER A 314 -5.45 -7.72 -10.35
C SER A 314 -5.45 -9.26 -10.36
N PRO A 315 -5.63 -9.92 -9.20
CA PRO A 315 -5.78 -11.37 -9.14
C PRO A 315 -6.82 -11.90 -10.13
N ARG A 316 -7.97 -11.23 -10.26
CA ARG A 316 -9.03 -11.61 -11.22
C ARG A 316 -8.55 -11.49 -12.67
N GLN A 317 -7.97 -10.37 -13.06
CA GLN A 317 -7.42 -10.17 -14.41
C GLN A 317 -6.28 -11.15 -14.71
N TYR A 318 -5.48 -11.51 -13.71
CA TYR A 318 -4.40 -12.48 -13.88
C TYR A 318 -4.93 -13.89 -14.16
N LEU A 319 -6.01 -14.31 -13.47
CA LEU A 319 -6.71 -15.56 -13.76
C LEU A 319 -7.36 -15.57 -15.15
N GLU A 320 -8.00 -14.47 -15.54
CA GLU A 320 -8.59 -14.34 -16.89
C GLU A 320 -7.54 -14.44 -17.99
N LYS A 321 -6.38 -13.79 -17.78
CA LYS A 321 -5.24 -13.89 -18.71
C LYS A 321 -4.72 -15.32 -18.80
N TYR A 322 -4.60 -16.02 -17.67
CA TYR A 322 -4.19 -17.44 -17.65
C TYR A 322 -5.16 -18.32 -18.45
N LYS A 323 -6.46 -18.16 -18.25
CA LYS A 323 -7.49 -18.91 -18.99
C LYS A 323 -7.41 -18.67 -20.51
N LYS A 324 -7.30 -17.42 -20.94
CA LYS A 324 -7.13 -17.06 -22.36
C LYS A 324 -5.89 -17.69 -22.99
N ASN A 325 -4.79 -17.77 -22.23
CA ASN A 325 -3.56 -18.40 -22.73
C ASN A 325 -3.64 -19.94 -22.79
N LYS A 326 -4.49 -20.57 -21.97
CA LYS A 326 -4.71 -22.02 -21.99
C LYS A 326 -5.66 -22.46 -23.11
N SER A 327 -6.52 -21.57 -23.58
CA SER A 327 -7.49 -21.82 -24.67
C SER A 327 -6.91 -21.60 -26.06
N ARG A 328 -5.67 -21.12 -26.15
CA ARG A 328 -4.86 -21.03 -27.39
C ARG A 328 -3.88 -22.18 -27.47
#